data_1f1da0599bad99a3e000fab7c9d425b9
#
_entry.id   1f1da0599bad99a3e000fab7c9d425b9
#
_cell.length_a   1.000
_cell.length_b   1.000
_cell.length_c   1.000
_cell.angle_alpha   90.00
_cell.angle_beta   90.00
_cell.angle_gamma   90.00
#
_symmetry.space_group_name_H-M   'P 1'
#
loop_
_entity.id
_entity.type
_entity.pdbx_description
1 polymer ?
#
loop_
_entity_poly.entity_id
_entity_poly.type
_entity_poly.pdbx_seq_one_letter_code
_entity_poly.pdbx_strand_id
1 'polypeptide(L)'
;MRNSQNFWDKNAGRYDCFMRKDAAAYEQMYELLRPVVRHKTVLELATGTGLIAKNIVNSAAHIEATDASPEMIAEAKRDNRSAKLHFSGQDMFHLPYADESFDVVIVANALHIVPEPEKALAEIRRVLKDDGVLVAPTFTHADNSFLGKVKAFFMKLAGFPLHSKWTSADYLSFLRENGWMARKSTVLKASFPLTYAECVKSEG
;
A
#
# COMPACT_ATOMS: atom_id res chain seq x y z
N MET A 1 -16.84 4.09 5.52
CA MET A 1 -15.62 4.01 6.36
C MET A 1 -15.78 3.09 7.58
N ARG A 2 -16.74 3.26 8.50
CA ARG A 2 -16.86 2.43 9.74
C ARG A 2 -16.88 0.91 9.51
N ASN A 3 -17.52 0.38 8.47
CA ASN A 3 -17.59 -1.07 8.23
C ASN A 3 -16.26 -1.69 7.77
N SER A 4 -15.48 -0.97 6.98
CA SER A 4 -14.15 -1.41 6.52
C SER A 4 -13.15 -1.40 7.67
N GLN A 5 -13.14 -0.34 8.47
CA GLN A 5 -12.29 -0.20 9.64
C GLN A 5 -12.56 -1.33 10.65
N ASN A 6 -13.82 -1.62 10.96
CA ASN A 6 -14.20 -2.75 11.86
C ASN A 6 -13.70 -4.12 11.38
N PHE A 7 -13.55 -4.32 10.06
CA PHE A 7 -12.98 -5.57 9.52
C PHE A 7 -11.49 -5.67 9.85
N TRP A 8 -10.73 -4.60 9.64
CA TRP A 8 -9.30 -4.56 9.89
C TRP A 8 -8.97 -4.65 11.38
N ASP A 9 -9.71 -3.94 12.23
CA ASP A 9 -9.59 -4.01 13.69
C ASP A 9 -9.71 -5.45 14.20
N LYS A 10 -10.72 -6.20 13.74
CA LYS A 10 -10.95 -7.59 14.15
C LYS A 10 -9.89 -8.58 13.66
N ASN A 11 -9.16 -8.24 12.59
CA ASN A 11 -8.22 -9.16 11.95
C ASN A 11 -6.76 -8.80 12.16
N ALA A 12 -6.43 -7.70 12.86
CA ALA A 12 -5.07 -7.22 13.06
C ALA A 12 -4.12 -8.31 13.58
N GLY A 13 -4.46 -9.02 14.64
CA GLY A 13 -3.62 -10.08 15.23
C GLY A 13 -3.45 -11.35 14.37
N ARG A 14 -4.19 -11.49 13.26
CA ARG A 14 -4.09 -12.63 12.32
C ARG A 14 -3.54 -12.25 10.96
N TYR A 15 -3.38 -10.95 10.70
CA TYR A 15 -3.02 -10.42 9.39
C TYR A 15 -1.69 -10.98 8.88
N ASP A 16 -0.65 -10.96 9.70
CA ASP A 16 0.68 -11.47 9.32
C ASP A 16 0.67 -12.96 8.99
N CYS A 17 -0.12 -13.75 9.75
CA CYS A 17 -0.30 -15.18 9.46
C CYS A 17 -0.96 -15.40 8.10
N PHE A 18 -1.93 -14.54 7.76
CA PHE A 18 -2.61 -14.59 6.46
C PHE A 18 -1.65 -14.23 5.31
N MET A 19 -0.76 -13.26 5.51
CA MET A 19 0.20 -12.81 4.51
C MET A 19 1.39 -13.76 4.29
N ARG A 20 1.66 -14.70 5.22
CA ARG A 20 2.79 -15.68 5.11
C ARG A 20 2.75 -16.52 3.85
N LYS A 21 1.58 -16.83 3.31
CA LYS A 21 1.44 -17.61 2.05
C LYS A 21 2.03 -16.88 0.83
N ASP A 22 2.13 -15.56 0.88
CA ASP A 22 2.67 -14.71 -0.17
C ASP A 22 4.08 -14.17 0.17
N ALA A 23 4.76 -14.76 1.17
CA ALA A 23 6.05 -14.30 1.67
C ALA A 23 7.11 -14.13 0.56
N ALA A 24 7.15 -15.03 -0.43
CA ALA A 24 8.10 -14.94 -1.54
C ALA A 24 7.85 -13.70 -2.43
N ALA A 25 6.57 -13.33 -2.67
CA ALA A 25 6.22 -12.13 -3.41
C ALA A 25 6.57 -10.86 -2.61
N TYR A 26 6.35 -10.89 -1.29
CA TYR A 26 6.72 -9.79 -0.42
C TYR A 26 8.23 -9.59 -0.33
N GLU A 27 9.02 -10.67 -0.27
CA GLU A 27 10.49 -10.54 -0.29
C GLU A 27 10.98 -9.90 -1.60
N GLN A 28 10.46 -10.33 -2.75
CA GLN A 28 10.76 -9.69 -4.03
C GLN A 28 10.35 -8.21 -4.04
N MET A 29 9.20 -7.87 -3.44
CA MET A 29 8.76 -6.48 -3.30
C MET A 29 9.71 -5.67 -2.41
N TYR A 30 10.21 -6.23 -1.31
CA TYR A 30 11.19 -5.55 -0.45
C TYR A 30 12.52 -5.31 -1.20
N GLU A 31 12.97 -6.26 -2.02
CA GLU A 31 14.16 -6.07 -2.87
C GLU A 31 13.98 -4.91 -3.86
N LEU A 32 12.78 -4.75 -4.42
CA LEU A 32 12.44 -3.62 -5.28
C LEU A 32 12.36 -2.29 -4.51
N LEU A 33 11.83 -2.31 -3.29
CA LEU A 33 11.63 -1.12 -2.45
C LEU A 33 12.94 -0.57 -1.86
N ARG A 34 13.85 -1.45 -1.39
CA ARG A 34 15.08 -1.04 -0.69
C ARG A 34 15.93 -0.01 -1.43
N PRO A 35 16.18 -0.11 -2.75
CA PRO A 35 16.90 0.93 -3.49
C PRO A 35 16.11 2.25 -3.62
N VAL A 36 14.78 2.19 -3.73
CA VAL A 36 13.90 3.37 -3.88
C VAL A 36 13.90 4.21 -2.59
N VAL A 37 13.85 3.54 -1.43
CA VAL A 37 13.76 4.21 -0.12
C VAL A 37 15.13 4.55 0.49
N ARG A 38 16.22 4.20 -0.18
CA ARG A 38 17.58 4.36 0.37
C ARG A 38 17.88 5.83 0.69
N HIS A 39 18.13 6.09 2.00
CA HIS A 39 18.41 7.42 2.57
C HIS A 39 17.30 8.45 2.32
N LYS A 40 16.06 8.03 2.15
CA LYS A 40 14.90 8.86 1.88
C LYS A 40 13.98 8.98 3.10
N THR A 41 13.24 10.08 3.15
CA THR A 41 12.10 10.26 4.06
C THR A 41 10.87 9.65 3.40
N VAL A 42 10.30 8.65 4.05
CA VAL A 42 9.24 7.80 3.51
C VAL A 42 7.95 7.96 4.30
N LEU A 43 6.83 8.05 3.61
CA LEU A 43 5.50 7.87 4.16
C LEU A 43 4.92 6.54 3.66
N GLU A 44 4.50 5.66 4.57
CA GLU A 44 3.71 4.48 4.23
C GLU A 44 2.27 4.66 4.70
N LEU A 45 1.32 4.57 3.76
CA LEU A 45 -0.11 4.67 4.00
C LEU A 45 -0.74 3.28 4.07
N ALA A 46 -1.73 3.10 4.94
CA ALA A 46 -2.38 1.82 5.21
C ALA A 46 -1.36 0.73 5.54
N THR A 47 -0.43 1.04 6.45
CA THR A 47 0.71 0.17 6.81
C THR A 47 0.29 -1.16 7.44
N GLY A 48 -0.95 -1.26 7.95
CA GLY A 48 -1.44 -2.42 8.69
C GLY A 48 -0.57 -2.70 9.92
N THR A 49 -0.08 -3.91 10.04
CA THR A 49 0.84 -4.35 11.11
C THR A 49 2.29 -3.87 10.93
N GLY A 50 2.54 -3.03 9.92
CA GLY A 50 3.88 -2.50 9.63
C GLY A 50 4.78 -3.48 8.90
N LEU A 51 4.22 -4.47 8.22
CA LEU A 51 4.98 -5.54 7.59
C LEU A 51 6.00 -5.02 6.57
N ILE A 52 5.64 -4.05 5.74
CA ILE A 52 6.55 -3.47 4.75
C ILE A 52 7.54 -2.53 5.44
N ALA A 53 7.08 -1.55 6.22
CA ALA A 53 7.91 -0.57 6.90
C ALA A 53 9.04 -1.23 7.71
N LYS A 54 8.72 -2.26 8.50
CA LYS A 54 9.69 -3.02 9.32
C LYS A 54 10.79 -3.69 8.49
N ASN A 55 10.47 -4.13 7.26
CA ASN A 55 11.42 -4.85 6.38
C ASN A 55 12.29 -3.92 5.52
N ILE A 56 11.93 -2.64 5.38
CA ILE A 56 12.68 -1.66 4.59
C ILE A 56 13.34 -0.56 5.40
N VAL A 57 13.03 -0.44 6.70
CA VAL A 57 13.46 0.67 7.58
C VAL A 57 14.98 0.85 7.63
N ASN A 58 15.75 -0.23 7.53
CA ASN A 58 17.21 -0.15 7.55
C ASN A 58 17.79 0.59 6.33
N SER A 59 17.07 0.62 5.22
CA SER A 59 17.47 1.34 4.00
C SER A 59 17.05 2.82 4.04
N ALA A 60 15.96 3.16 4.71
CA ALA A 60 15.43 4.52 4.77
C ALA A 60 16.21 5.43 5.73
N ALA A 61 16.08 6.73 5.55
CA ALA A 61 16.51 7.74 6.55
C ALA A 61 15.49 7.79 7.69
N HIS A 62 14.20 7.86 7.34
CA HIS A 62 13.07 7.88 8.26
C HIS A 62 11.82 7.34 7.58
N ILE A 63 10.95 6.67 8.33
CA ILE A 63 9.64 6.20 7.86
C ILE A 63 8.54 6.65 8.82
N GLU A 64 7.59 7.41 8.32
CA GLU A 64 6.26 7.59 8.92
C GLU A 64 5.33 6.51 8.33
N ALA A 65 4.80 5.63 9.17
CA ALA A 65 3.94 4.53 8.77
C ALA A 65 2.56 4.70 9.41
N THR A 66 1.53 4.83 8.59
CA THR A 66 0.20 5.25 9.07
C THR A 66 -0.89 4.26 8.67
N ASP A 67 -1.88 4.13 9.54
CA ASP A 67 -3.09 3.35 9.27
C ASP A 67 -4.29 4.01 9.95
N ALA A 68 -5.47 3.82 9.38
CA ALA A 68 -6.72 4.32 9.97
C ALA A 68 -7.23 3.43 11.12
N SER A 69 -6.75 2.17 11.24
CA SER A 69 -7.12 1.22 12.29
C SER A 69 -6.20 1.37 13.50
N PRO A 70 -6.75 1.75 14.68
CA PRO A 70 -5.98 1.80 15.93
C PRO A 70 -5.37 0.44 16.30
N GLU A 71 -6.07 -0.65 16.05
CA GLU A 71 -5.65 -2.02 16.34
C GLU A 71 -4.47 -2.44 15.47
N MET A 72 -4.48 -2.08 14.17
CA MET A 72 -3.33 -2.28 13.28
C MET A 72 -2.11 -1.51 13.78
N ILE A 73 -2.27 -0.25 14.16
CA ILE A 73 -1.18 0.57 14.72
C ILE A 73 -0.66 0.00 16.05
N ALA A 74 -1.55 -0.50 16.92
CA ALA A 74 -1.14 -1.15 18.15
C ALA A 74 -0.28 -2.40 17.89
N GLU A 75 -0.68 -3.23 16.91
CA GLU A 75 0.08 -4.40 16.47
C GLU A 75 1.41 -4.00 15.82
N ALA A 76 1.40 -2.98 14.96
CA ALA A 76 2.60 -2.46 14.31
C ALA A 76 3.66 -1.99 15.32
N LYS A 77 3.24 -1.33 16.41
CA LYS A 77 4.13 -0.82 17.46
C LYS A 77 4.73 -1.92 18.35
N ARG A 78 4.08 -3.07 18.49
CA ARG A 78 4.42 -4.11 19.48
C ARG A 78 5.88 -4.52 19.44
N ASP A 79 6.45 -4.73 18.24
CA ASP A 79 7.82 -5.22 18.06
C ASP A 79 8.75 -4.19 17.41
N ASN A 80 8.30 -2.94 17.28
CA ASN A 80 9.15 -1.91 16.69
C ASN A 80 10.23 -1.46 17.69
N ARG A 81 11.50 -1.58 17.26
CA ARG A 81 12.68 -1.14 18.01
C ARG A 81 13.50 -0.09 17.25
N SER A 82 13.07 0.30 16.06
CA SER A 82 13.79 1.25 15.23
C SER A 82 13.39 2.68 15.56
N ALA A 83 14.36 3.52 15.91
CA ALA A 83 14.14 4.96 16.08
C ALA A 83 13.81 5.68 14.76
N LYS A 84 14.06 5.05 13.61
CA LYS A 84 13.76 5.59 12.28
C LYS A 84 12.33 5.32 11.81
N LEU A 85 11.57 4.49 12.55
CA LEU A 85 10.22 4.06 12.17
C LEU A 85 9.21 4.53 13.21
N HIS A 86 8.33 5.40 12.78
CA HIS A 86 7.24 5.92 13.59
C HIS A 86 5.90 5.41 13.06
N PHE A 87 5.02 4.92 13.97
CA PHE A 87 3.67 4.48 13.64
C PHE A 87 2.62 5.41 14.23
N SER A 88 1.67 5.88 13.42
CA SER A 88 0.59 6.75 13.87
C SER A 88 -0.75 6.44 13.18
N GLY A 89 -1.86 6.75 13.87
CA GLY A 89 -3.20 6.66 13.32
C GLY A 89 -3.48 7.87 12.45
N GLN A 90 -3.72 7.69 11.14
CA GLN A 90 -4.03 8.79 10.22
C GLN A 90 -5.05 8.36 9.16
N ASP A 91 -5.82 9.34 8.67
CA ASP A 91 -6.69 9.18 7.52
C ASP A 91 -5.91 9.55 6.25
N MET A 92 -5.77 8.61 5.31
CA MET A 92 -5.05 8.84 4.06
C MET A 92 -5.69 9.90 3.14
N PHE A 93 -6.92 10.29 3.41
CA PHE A 93 -7.62 11.34 2.66
C PHE A 93 -7.38 12.74 3.21
N HIS A 94 -6.80 12.86 4.43
CA HIS A 94 -6.53 14.12 5.13
C HIS A 94 -5.27 13.97 6.00
N LEU A 95 -4.12 14.03 5.37
CA LEU A 95 -2.83 13.83 6.03
C LEU A 95 -2.35 15.10 6.74
N PRO A 96 -1.89 15.00 8.00
CA PRO A 96 -1.45 16.17 8.79
C PRO A 96 -0.02 16.61 8.44
N TYR A 97 0.42 16.37 7.21
CA TYR A 97 1.75 16.72 6.74
C TYR A 97 1.69 17.90 5.78
N ALA A 98 2.75 18.72 5.77
CA ALA A 98 2.88 19.80 4.81
C ALA A 98 3.05 19.27 3.38
N ASP A 99 2.82 20.12 2.40
CA ASP A 99 3.08 19.80 0.99
C ASP A 99 4.57 19.44 0.83
N GLU A 100 4.87 18.55 -0.10
CA GLU A 100 6.23 18.15 -0.48
C GLU A 100 7.12 17.70 0.69
N SER A 101 6.53 17.02 1.70
CA SER A 101 7.24 16.57 2.90
C SER A 101 8.04 15.28 2.70
N PHE A 102 7.67 14.44 1.72
CA PHE A 102 8.24 13.10 1.57
C PHE A 102 8.93 12.90 0.22
N ASP A 103 10.05 12.19 0.25
CA ASP A 103 10.76 11.76 -0.96
C ASP A 103 10.08 10.55 -1.62
N VAL A 104 9.48 9.69 -0.80
CA VAL A 104 8.78 8.47 -1.25
C VAL A 104 7.49 8.32 -0.48
N VAL A 105 6.40 8.01 -1.18
CA VAL A 105 5.15 7.54 -0.58
C VAL A 105 4.88 6.12 -1.03
N ILE A 106 4.59 5.23 -0.08
CA ILE A 106 4.21 3.84 -0.32
C ILE A 106 2.73 3.67 0.05
N VAL A 107 1.94 3.09 -0.84
CA VAL A 107 0.56 2.70 -0.58
C VAL A 107 0.32 1.29 -1.12
N ALA A 108 0.50 0.29 -0.24
CA ALA A 108 0.45 -1.11 -0.62
C ALA A 108 -0.91 -1.74 -0.30
N ASN A 109 -1.51 -2.41 -1.28
CA ASN A 109 -2.77 -3.16 -1.13
C ASN A 109 -3.93 -2.37 -0.52
N ALA A 110 -3.96 -1.04 -0.72
CA ALA A 110 -4.98 -0.16 -0.16
C ALA A 110 -5.91 0.44 -1.22
N LEU A 111 -5.39 0.91 -2.36
CA LEU A 111 -6.18 1.65 -3.34
C LEU A 111 -7.39 0.86 -3.87
N HIS A 112 -7.32 -0.47 -3.94
CA HIS A 112 -8.43 -1.31 -4.40
C HIS A 112 -9.52 -1.55 -3.35
N ILE A 113 -9.26 -1.19 -2.09
CA ILE A 113 -10.19 -1.40 -0.96
C ILE A 113 -10.76 -0.11 -0.37
N VAL A 114 -10.26 1.05 -0.79
CA VAL A 114 -10.80 2.35 -0.37
C VAL A 114 -11.90 2.82 -1.32
N PRO A 115 -12.89 3.59 -0.83
CA PRO A 115 -14.04 4.00 -1.65
C PRO A 115 -13.71 5.06 -2.69
N GLU A 116 -12.71 5.90 -2.44
CA GLU A 116 -12.35 7.06 -3.27
C GLU A 116 -10.83 7.10 -3.50
N PRO A 117 -10.26 6.11 -4.25
CA PRO A 117 -8.81 6.00 -4.42
C PRO A 117 -8.18 7.21 -5.13
N GLU A 118 -8.92 7.92 -5.99
CA GLU A 118 -8.50 9.16 -6.64
C GLU A 118 -8.26 10.29 -5.63
N LYS A 119 -9.05 10.39 -4.56
CA LYS A 119 -8.81 11.37 -3.48
C LYS A 119 -7.55 11.03 -2.68
N ALA A 120 -7.31 9.75 -2.42
CA ALA A 120 -6.06 9.31 -1.80
C ALA A 120 -4.85 9.66 -2.67
N LEU A 121 -4.94 9.45 -4.00
CA LEU A 121 -3.88 9.81 -4.94
C LEU A 121 -3.63 11.32 -5.01
N ALA A 122 -4.68 12.15 -4.89
CA ALA A 122 -4.55 13.61 -4.84
C ALA A 122 -3.81 14.06 -3.56
N GLU A 123 -4.15 13.46 -2.41
CA GLU A 123 -3.49 13.76 -1.14
C GLU A 123 -2.03 13.26 -1.11
N ILE A 124 -1.76 12.09 -1.68
CA ILE A 124 -0.40 11.58 -1.91
C ILE A 124 0.40 12.57 -2.76
N ARG A 125 -0.21 13.09 -3.84
CA ARG A 125 0.44 14.06 -4.73
C ARG A 125 0.83 15.33 -3.99
N ARG A 126 0.00 15.80 -3.04
CA ARG A 126 0.27 16.99 -2.24
C ARG A 126 1.47 16.80 -1.32
N VAL A 127 1.54 15.69 -0.58
CA VAL A 127 2.61 15.47 0.41
C VAL A 127 3.92 14.95 -0.19
N LEU A 128 3.89 14.43 -1.42
CA LEU A 128 5.06 13.94 -2.14
C LEU A 128 5.79 15.12 -2.80
N LYS A 129 7.12 15.16 -2.70
CA LYS A 129 7.97 16.14 -3.41
C LYS A 129 7.78 16.03 -4.93
N ASP A 130 8.15 17.07 -5.68
CA ASP A 130 7.98 17.05 -7.15
C ASP A 130 8.84 15.99 -7.83
N ASP A 131 10.06 15.77 -7.36
CA ASP A 131 10.96 14.69 -7.81
C ASP A 131 10.74 13.36 -7.05
N GLY A 132 9.71 13.30 -6.20
CA GLY A 132 9.39 12.17 -5.36
C GLY A 132 8.81 10.99 -6.11
N VAL A 133 8.78 9.83 -5.44
CA VAL A 133 8.32 8.57 -6.01
C VAL A 133 7.14 8.01 -5.24
N LEU A 134 6.05 7.73 -5.94
CA LEU A 134 4.96 6.91 -5.43
C LEU A 134 5.25 5.44 -5.73
N VAL A 135 5.25 4.57 -4.72
CA VAL A 135 5.27 3.11 -4.89
C VAL A 135 3.92 2.55 -4.45
N ALA A 136 3.20 1.99 -5.41
CA ALA A 136 1.82 1.57 -5.20
C ALA A 136 1.59 0.10 -5.64
N PRO A 137 2.12 -0.89 -4.90
CA PRO A 137 1.83 -2.29 -5.18
C PRO A 137 0.39 -2.64 -4.78
N THR A 138 -0.31 -3.39 -5.63
CA THR A 138 -1.67 -3.84 -5.32
C THR A 138 -1.96 -5.22 -5.89
N PHE A 139 -2.78 -5.99 -5.18
CA PHE A 139 -3.32 -7.22 -5.73
C PHE A 139 -4.28 -6.91 -6.87
N THR A 140 -4.04 -7.55 -8.00
CA THR A 140 -4.85 -7.43 -9.21
C THR A 140 -5.49 -8.77 -9.56
N HIS A 141 -6.51 -8.74 -10.40
CA HIS A 141 -7.14 -9.97 -10.88
C HIS A 141 -6.42 -10.45 -12.15
N ALA A 142 -6.16 -11.74 -12.24
CA ALA A 142 -5.78 -12.34 -13.51
C ALA A 142 -7.00 -12.27 -14.46
N ASP A 143 -6.74 -11.95 -15.72
CA ASP A 143 -7.76 -11.79 -16.74
C ASP A 143 -8.75 -12.97 -16.71
N ASN A 144 -10.02 -12.68 -16.43
CA ASN A 144 -11.22 -13.51 -16.58
C ASN A 144 -11.14 -15.01 -16.23
N SER A 145 -10.18 -15.47 -15.44
CA SER A 145 -10.08 -16.85 -14.98
C SER A 145 -11.29 -17.21 -14.09
N PHE A 146 -11.95 -18.32 -14.38
CA PHE A 146 -13.05 -18.86 -13.56
C PHE A 146 -12.65 -19.04 -12.09
N LEU A 147 -11.42 -19.52 -11.84
CA LEU A 147 -10.85 -19.64 -10.48
C LEU A 147 -10.73 -18.27 -9.77
N GLY A 148 -10.37 -17.22 -10.49
CA GLY A 148 -10.30 -15.85 -9.94
C GLY A 148 -11.67 -15.35 -9.50
N LYS A 149 -12.73 -15.63 -10.29
CA LYS A 149 -14.11 -15.26 -9.93
C LYS A 149 -14.60 -16.01 -8.68
N VAL A 150 -14.27 -17.30 -8.56
CA VAL A 150 -14.61 -18.12 -7.39
C VAL A 150 -13.89 -17.61 -6.14
N LYS A 151 -12.60 -17.31 -6.22
CA LYS A 151 -11.84 -16.74 -5.08
C LYS A 151 -12.38 -15.37 -4.65
N ALA A 152 -12.68 -14.47 -5.60
CA ALA A 152 -13.26 -13.16 -5.31
C ALA A 152 -14.65 -13.28 -4.63
N PHE A 153 -15.46 -14.28 -5.02
CA PHE A 153 -16.74 -14.57 -4.39
C PHE A 153 -16.58 -14.98 -2.92
N PHE A 154 -15.63 -15.88 -2.61
CA PHE A 154 -15.34 -16.29 -1.23
C PHE A 154 -14.75 -15.16 -0.38
N MET A 155 -13.93 -14.28 -0.94
CA MET A 155 -13.41 -13.09 -0.24
C MET A 155 -14.55 -12.13 0.12
N LYS A 156 -15.50 -11.92 -0.80
CA LYS A 156 -16.69 -11.10 -0.54
C LYS A 156 -17.57 -11.72 0.56
N LEU A 157 -17.69 -13.04 0.56
CA LEU A 157 -18.45 -13.78 1.60
C LEU A 157 -17.76 -13.69 2.98
N ALA A 158 -16.43 -13.59 3.01
CA ALA A 158 -15.64 -13.37 4.21
C ALA A 158 -15.64 -11.88 4.70
N GLY A 159 -16.41 -11.00 4.05
CA GLY A 159 -16.55 -9.60 4.43
C GLY A 159 -15.38 -8.70 4.01
N PHE A 160 -14.51 -9.17 3.12
CA PHE A 160 -13.38 -8.38 2.63
C PHE A 160 -13.89 -7.18 1.81
N PRO A 161 -13.52 -5.93 2.15
CA PRO A 161 -14.01 -4.73 1.48
C PRO A 161 -13.30 -4.55 0.13
N LEU A 162 -13.83 -5.17 -0.93
CA LEU A 162 -13.28 -5.04 -2.28
C LEU A 162 -14.10 -4.00 -3.04
N HIS A 163 -13.54 -2.84 -3.33
CA HIS A 163 -14.19 -1.77 -4.09
C HIS A 163 -13.84 -1.83 -5.57
N SER A 164 -12.59 -2.10 -5.93
CA SER A 164 -12.14 -2.15 -7.32
C SER A 164 -11.58 -3.53 -7.70
N LYS A 165 -11.92 -3.99 -8.90
CA LYS A 165 -11.44 -5.27 -9.47
C LYS A 165 -10.62 -4.98 -10.72
N TRP A 166 -9.43 -4.45 -10.52
CA TRP A 166 -8.53 -4.13 -11.62
C TRP A 166 -7.75 -5.35 -12.11
N THR A 167 -7.58 -5.48 -13.41
CA THR A 167 -6.44 -6.19 -13.97
C THR A 167 -5.17 -5.33 -13.79
N SER A 168 -4.00 -5.89 -14.06
CA SER A 168 -2.74 -5.11 -14.01
C SER A 168 -2.79 -3.92 -14.98
N ALA A 169 -3.34 -4.10 -16.18
CA ALA A 169 -3.47 -3.05 -17.18
C ALA A 169 -4.46 -1.95 -16.74
N ASP A 170 -5.62 -2.33 -16.21
CA ASP A 170 -6.61 -1.38 -15.70
C ASP A 170 -6.03 -0.54 -14.56
N TYR A 171 -5.28 -1.19 -13.66
CA TYR A 171 -4.66 -0.50 -12.54
C TYR A 171 -3.61 0.54 -12.99
N LEU A 172 -2.75 0.18 -13.92
CA LEU A 172 -1.77 1.11 -14.49
C LEU A 172 -2.44 2.25 -15.27
N SER A 173 -3.56 1.98 -15.96
CA SER A 173 -4.37 3.00 -16.61
C SER A 173 -5.02 3.94 -15.60
N PHE A 174 -5.58 3.41 -14.51
CA PHE A 174 -6.13 4.19 -13.41
C PHE A 174 -5.08 5.14 -12.80
N LEU A 175 -3.85 4.67 -12.54
CA LEU A 175 -2.78 5.53 -12.04
C LEU A 175 -2.46 6.66 -13.04
N ARG A 176 -2.35 6.34 -14.33
CA ARG A 176 -2.07 7.33 -15.38
C ARG A 176 -3.18 8.37 -15.50
N GLU A 177 -4.44 7.98 -15.48
CA GLU A 177 -5.60 8.87 -15.53
C GLU A 177 -5.69 9.82 -14.33
N ASN A 178 -5.06 9.45 -13.21
CA ASN A 178 -4.95 10.26 -12.01
C ASN A 178 -3.62 11.01 -11.89
N GLY A 179 -2.90 11.21 -13.00
CA GLY A 179 -1.71 12.05 -13.07
C GLY A 179 -0.43 11.36 -12.58
N TRP A 180 -0.34 10.02 -12.67
CA TRP A 180 0.84 9.26 -12.28
C TRP A 180 1.43 8.49 -13.46
N MET A 181 2.68 8.75 -13.78
CA MET A 181 3.41 8.03 -14.82
C MET A 181 4.25 6.91 -14.21
N ALA A 182 3.94 5.67 -14.58
CA ALA A 182 4.72 4.52 -14.13
C ALA A 182 6.09 4.52 -14.83
N ARG A 183 7.17 4.69 -14.05
CA ARG A 183 8.55 4.55 -14.52
C ARG A 183 9.05 3.12 -14.48
N LYS A 184 8.42 2.29 -13.63
CA LYS A 184 8.70 0.86 -13.51
C LYS A 184 7.43 0.14 -13.06
N SER A 185 7.13 -0.98 -13.69
CA SER A 185 6.07 -1.87 -13.25
C SER A 185 6.44 -3.33 -13.49
N THR A 186 5.98 -4.21 -12.62
CA THR A 186 6.13 -5.66 -12.74
C THR A 186 5.01 -6.38 -12.02
N VAL A 187 4.70 -7.60 -12.43
CA VAL A 187 3.72 -8.45 -11.76
C VAL A 187 4.45 -9.55 -11.01
N LEU A 188 4.32 -9.54 -9.69
CA LEU A 188 4.89 -10.55 -8.80
C LEU A 188 3.90 -11.70 -8.63
N LYS A 189 4.44 -12.93 -8.60
CA LYS A 189 3.64 -14.15 -8.44
C LYS A 189 3.26 -14.34 -6.98
N ALA A 190 2.00 -14.14 -6.66
CA ALA A 190 1.42 -14.32 -5.33
C ALA A 190 0.12 -15.13 -5.42
N SER A 191 -0.62 -15.27 -4.32
CA SER A 191 -1.96 -15.90 -4.28
C SER A 191 -2.94 -15.24 -5.26
N PHE A 192 -2.82 -13.92 -5.42
CA PHE A 192 -3.32 -13.12 -6.53
C PHE A 192 -2.14 -12.39 -7.16
N PRO A 193 -2.13 -12.11 -8.48
CA PRO A 193 -1.08 -11.32 -9.09
C PRO A 193 -0.90 -10.02 -8.31
N LEU A 194 0.33 -9.72 -7.88
CA LEU A 194 0.66 -8.47 -7.19
C LEU A 194 1.32 -7.53 -8.20
N THR A 195 0.58 -6.55 -8.68
CA THR A 195 1.12 -5.52 -9.58
C THR A 195 1.88 -4.50 -8.78
N TYR A 196 3.20 -4.49 -8.92
CA TYR A 196 4.10 -3.48 -8.38
C TYR A 196 4.21 -2.32 -9.37
N ALA A 197 4.06 -1.09 -8.90
CA ALA A 197 4.22 0.11 -9.72
C ALA A 197 5.04 1.16 -8.96
N GLU A 198 6.11 1.66 -9.59
CA GLU A 198 6.82 2.88 -9.21
C GLU A 198 6.40 4.00 -10.15
N CYS A 199 5.86 5.08 -9.60
CA CYS A 199 5.33 6.18 -10.37
C CYS A 199 5.96 7.51 -9.98
N VAL A 200 5.99 8.43 -10.92
CA VAL A 200 6.33 9.83 -10.72
C VAL A 200 5.12 10.69 -11.10
N LYS A 201 5.08 11.93 -10.63
CA LYS A 201 4.06 12.89 -11.05
C LYS A 201 4.16 13.06 -12.57
N SER A 202 3.04 12.93 -13.31
CA SER A 202 3.03 13.33 -14.71
C SER A 202 3.10 14.85 -14.79
N GLU A 203 3.86 15.36 -15.75
CA GLU A 203 3.78 16.76 -16.16
C GLU A 203 2.36 17.04 -16.63
N GLY A 204 1.69 18.05 -16.10
CA GLY A 204 0.34 18.44 -16.44
C GLY A 204 0.23 19.06 -17.83
#